data_fdd5fac3d7c0781d4939504156ec3e16
#
_entry.id   fdd5fac3d7c0781d4939504156ec3e16
#
_cell.length_a   1.000
_cell.length_b   1.000
_cell.length_c   1.000
_cell.angle_alpha   90.00
_cell.angle_beta   90.00
_cell.angle_gamma   90.00
#
_symmetry.space_group_name_H-M   'P 1'
#
loop_
_entity.id
_entity.type
_entity.pdbx_description
1 polymer ?
#
loop_
_entity_poly.entity_id
_entity_poly.type
_entity_poly.pdbx_seq_one_letter_code
_entity_poly.pdbx_strand_id
1 'polypeptide(L)'
;MRVVREVEGGVVRRVRVLDDSGAEVEPVVRFLSHLTDSGYSPNTVCAYAYDLRHLAEFLDEQSLGWNDFRPPTALEFLGYLRRVPSKRPAQRLGLTVATEQGRLLSAATVQRILAATSSFFDWAIAAEQYTAGENPMQRKIDHALGRVPERHQPFVGAASRQQPIRRTVRVWLPLRLPRPMSGEDIEALLGSLTTLRDLAIVLLMLDGGLRPGEVLCVQLADISYGRRRVMIRKRDDHPRGARAKARHERVVDLHDPRTLDAVNRYVLHERPLDADTPFVFLVGGTGARRCEPLSYQAVVRGFARRLDRLGIRTPDKTPHALRHTHATAMWEGGMRELALQKRLGHASPESIRIYTRVSDEQVLADYDAALRSRA
;
A
#
# COMPACT_ATOMS: atom_id res chain seq x y z
N MET A 1 -12.00 -18.61 -15.13
CA MET A 1 -10.84 -18.94 -14.22
C MET A 1 -11.03 -18.39 -12.82
N ARG A 2 -10.54 -19.05 -11.75
CA ARG A 2 -10.70 -18.65 -10.35
C ARG A 2 -9.39 -18.74 -9.55
N VAL A 3 -9.23 -17.87 -8.56
CA VAL A 3 -8.10 -17.90 -7.59
C VAL A 3 -8.59 -18.58 -6.30
N VAL A 4 -7.91 -19.61 -5.87
CA VAL A 4 -8.19 -20.38 -4.64
C VAL A 4 -7.06 -20.14 -3.63
N ARG A 5 -7.44 -19.95 -2.36
CA ARG A 5 -6.51 -19.77 -1.24
C ARG A 5 -6.73 -20.88 -0.24
N GLU A 6 -5.69 -21.60 0.07
CA GLU A 6 -5.68 -22.56 1.17
C GLU A 6 -5.23 -21.84 2.43
N VAL A 7 -6.10 -21.87 3.42
CA VAL A 7 -5.88 -21.16 4.69
C VAL A 7 -5.82 -22.18 5.81
N GLU A 8 -4.72 -22.19 6.55
CA GLU A 8 -4.52 -23.03 7.71
C GLU A 8 -4.17 -22.15 8.90
N GLY A 9 -4.92 -22.30 10.02
CA GLY A 9 -4.71 -21.47 11.21
C GLY A 9 -4.88 -19.96 10.98
N GLY A 10 -5.69 -19.54 9.97
CA GLY A 10 -5.86 -18.14 9.60
C GLY A 10 -4.76 -17.56 8.69
N VAL A 11 -3.73 -18.34 8.37
CA VAL A 11 -2.63 -17.95 7.48
C VAL A 11 -2.82 -18.59 6.12
N VAL A 12 -2.65 -17.80 5.04
CA VAL A 12 -2.68 -18.33 3.67
C VAL A 12 -1.39 -19.13 3.43
N ARG A 13 -1.53 -20.45 3.25
CA ARG A 13 -0.43 -21.37 2.99
C ARG A 13 -0.12 -21.50 1.51
N ARG A 14 -1.14 -21.61 0.69
CA ARG A 14 -0.99 -21.80 -0.75
C ARG A 14 -2.01 -20.96 -1.53
N VAL A 15 -1.59 -20.47 -2.68
CA VAL A 15 -2.46 -19.74 -3.61
C VAL A 15 -2.37 -20.43 -4.96
N ARG A 16 -3.53 -20.76 -5.55
CA ARG A 16 -3.63 -21.43 -6.84
C ARG A 16 -4.52 -20.66 -7.79
N VAL A 17 -4.25 -20.76 -9.08
CA VAL A 17 -5.13 -20.33 -10.15
C VAL A 17 -5.65 -21.58 -10.84
N LEU A 18 -6.98 -21.73 -10.88
CA LEU A 18 -7.66 -22.84 -11.53
C LEU A 18 -8.38 -22.33 -12.77
N ASP A 19 -8.39 -23.15 -13.82
CA ASP A 19 -9.19 -22.94 -15.01
C ASP A 19 -10.68 -23.26 -14.75
N ASP A 20 -11.48 -23.24 -15.80
CA ASP A 20 -12.92 -23.48 -15.70
C ASP A 20 -13.26 -24.98 -15.53
N SER A 21 -12.34 -25.88 -15.88
CA SER A 21 -12.41 -27.31 -15.58
C SER A 21 -12.05 -27.65 -14.13
N GLY A 22 -11.42 -26.72 -13.42
CA GLY A 22 -10.89 -26.91 -12.06
C GLY A 22 -9.45 -27.41 -12.01
N ALA A 23 -8.77 -27.54 -13.16
CA ALA A 23 -7.37 -27.87 -13.22
C ALA A 23 -6.47 -26.69 -12.88
N GLU A 24 -5.29 -26.94 -12.33
CA GLU A 24 -4.29 -25.91 -12.02
C GLU A 24 -3.69 -25.35 -13.31
N VAL A 25 -3.63 -24.01 -13.40
CA VAL A 25 -2.89 -23.31 -14.46
C VAL A 25 -1.40 -23.39 -14.12
N GLU A 26 -0.79 -24.51 -14.52
CA GLU A 26 0.52 -24.97 -14.07
C GLU A 26 1.63 -23.93 -14.07
N PRO A 27 1.91 -23.17 -15.16
CA PRO A 27 3.01 -22.22 -15.14
C PRO A 27 2.80 -21.11 -14.09
N VAL A 28 1.54 -20.70 -13.86
CA VAL A 28 1.21 -19.67 -12.87
C VAL A 28 1.36 -20.23 -11.46
N VAL A 29 0.88 -21.42 -11.18
CA VAL A 29 0.96 -22.06 -9.85
C VAL A 29 2.42 -22.28 -9.45
N ARG A 30 3.28 -22.72 -10.36
CA ARG A 30 4.73 -22.87 -10.11
C ARG A 30 5.40 -21.52 -9.79
N PHE A 31 5.05 -20.48 -10.52
CA PHE A 31 5.55 -19.12 -10.22
C PHE A 31 5.09 -18.63 -8.84
N LEU A 32 3.83 -18.85 -8.48
CA LEU A 32 3.30 -18.47 -7.16
C LEU A 32 3.99 -19.22 -6.02
N SER A 33 4.32 -20.51 -6.23
CA SER A 33 5.13 -21.29 -5.30
C SER A 33 6.54 -20.71 -5.15
N HIS A 34 7.20 -20.39 -6.26
CA HIS A 34 8.51 -19.71 -6.25
C HIS A 34 8.48 -18.39 -5.48
N LEU A 35 7.43 -17.56 -5.64
CA LEU A 35 7.29 -16.33 -4.86
C LEU A 35 7.16 -16.62 -3.36
N THR A 36 6.46 -17.69 -2.99
CA THR A 36 6.31 -18.10 -1.58
C THR A 36 7.65 -18.54 -1.02
N ASP A 37 8.39 -19.38 -1.73
CA ASP A 37 9.72 -19.88 -1.35
C ASP A 37 10.76 -18.76 -1.26
N SER A 38 10.61 -17.72 -2.12
CA SER A 38 11.41 -16.50 -2.09
C SER A 38 11.03 -15.53 -0.95
N GLY A 39 10.11 -15.90 -0.05
CA GLY A 39 9.72 -15.13 1.12
C GLY A 39 8.79 -13.94 0.83
N TYR A 40 8.11 -13.92 -0.31
CA TYR A 40 7.09 -12.90 -0.58
C TYR A 40 5.90 -13.07 0.37
N SER A 41 5.28 -11.94 0.71
CA SER A 41 4.13 -11.98 1.59
C SER A 41 2.93 -12.69 0.94
N PRO A 42 2.12 -13.49 1.67
CA PRO A 42 0.92 -14.11 1.14
C PRO A 42 -0.03 -13.15 0.42
N ASN A 43 -0.14 -11.91 0.90
CA ASN A 43 -0.94 -10.88 0.22
C ASN A 43 -0.33 -10.49 -1.14
N THR A 44 0.98 -10.49 -1.26
CA THR A 44 1.68 -10.24 -2.51
C THR A 44 1.46 -11.39 -3.48
N VAL A 45 1.63 -12.63 -3.02
CA VAL A 45 1.37 -13.84 -3.83
C VAL A 45 -0.09 -13.87 -4.31
N CYS A 46 -1.06 -13.59 -3.43
CA CYS A 46 -2.46 -13.45 -3.81
C CYS A 46 -2.68 -12.36 -4.87
N ALA A 47 -2.02 -11.21 -4.74
CA ALA A 47 -2.16 -10.13 -5.72
C ALA A 47 -1.64 -10.56 -7.09
N TYR A 48 -0.49 -11.24 -7.14
CA TYR A 48 0.05 -11.82 -8.37
C TYR A 48 -0.90 -12.85 -8.99
N ALA A 49 -1.50 -13.73 -8.18
CA ALA A 49 -2.48 -14.71 -8.66
C ALA A 49 -3.68 -14.04 -9.34
N TYR A 50 -4.23 -12.99 -8.71
CA TYR A 50 -5.34 -12.23 -9.31
C TYR A 50 -4.94 -11.48 -10.59
N ASP A 51 -3.69 -11.02 -10.66
CA ASP A 51 -3.18 -10.31 -11.84
C ASP A 51 -2.91 -11.28 -12.98
N LEU A 52 -2.23 -12.40 -12.72
CA LEU A 52 -1.90 -13.41 -13.72
C LEU A 52 -3.13 -14.20 -14.21
N ARG A 53 -4.20 -14.23 -13.41
CA ARG A 53 -5.49 -14.75 -13.91
C ARG A 53 -5.94 -14.00 -15.17
N HIS A 54 -5.77 -12.68 -15.26
CA HIS A 54 -6.12 -11.92 -16.47
C HIS A 54 -5.24 -12.29 -17.67
N LEU A 55 -3.97 -12.63 -17.44
CA LEU A 55 -3.10 -13.14 -18.51
C LEU A 55 -3.58 -14.51 -18.97
N ALA A 56 -3.90 -15.41 -18.05
CA ALA A 56 -4.39 -16.74 -18.39
C ALA A 56 -5.76 -16.68 -19.11
N GLU A 57 -6.70 -15.83 -18.66
CA GLU A 57 -7.98 -15.58 -19.32
C GLU A 57 -7.78 -15.07 -20.77
N PHE A 58 -6.84 -14.14 -20.97
CA PHE A 58 -6.53 -13.61 -22.30
C PHE A 58 -5.94 -14.68 -23.25
N LEU A 59 -4.98 -15.49 -22.76
CA LEU A 59 -4.37 -16.55 -23.56
C LEU A 59 -5.41 -17.61 -23.97
N ASP A 60 -6.30 -17.98 -23.06
CA ASP A 60 -7.38 -18.93 -23.30
C ASP A 60 -8.36 -18.38 -24.36
N GLU A 61 -8.81 -17.13 -24.23
CA GLU A 61 -9.68 -16.47 -25.21
C GLU A 61 -9.06 -16.39 -26.61
N GLN A 62 -7.73 -16.24 -26.70
CA GLN A 62 -7.00 -16.18 -27.96
C GLN A 62 -6.54 -17.55 -28.47
N SER A 63 -6.80 -18.64 -27.73
CA SER A 63 -6.28 -19.98 -28.01
C SER A 63 -4.75 -20.03 -28.15
N LEU A 64 -4.04 -19.23 -27.35
CA LEU A 64 -2.58 -19.12 -27.32
C LEU A 64 -1.99 -19.87 -26.13
N GLY A 65 -0.85 -20.53 -26.34
CA GLY A 65 0.00 -21.04 -25.28
C GLY A 65 0.90 -19.95 -24.68
N TRP A 66 1.50 -20.26 -23.53
CA TRP A 66 2.44 -19.34 -22.84
C TRP A 66 3.64 -19.00 -23.73
N ASN A 67 4.13 -19.95 -24.52
CA ASN A 67 5.24 -19.75 -25.44
C ASN A 67 4.90 -18.93 -26.69
N ASP A 68 3.60 -18.70 -26.94
CA ASP A 68 3.13 -17.87 -28.08
C ASP A 68 3.00 -16.39 -27.69
N PHE A 69 3.10 -16.08 -26.40
CA PHE A 69 3.03 -14.71 -25.91
C PHE A 69 4.30 -13.94 -26.26
N ARG A 70 4.27 -13.18 -27.33
CA ARG A 70 5.37 -12.41 -27.92
C ARG A 70 5.14 -10.90 -27.73
N PRO A 71 6.14 -10.03 -28.04
CA PRO A 71 5.96 -8.59 -27.92
C PRO A 71 4.73 -8.02 -28.63
N PRO A 72 4.32 -8.46 -29.84
CA PRO A 72 3.06 -8.01 -30.44
C PRO A 72 1.84 -8.41 -29.60
N THR A 73 1.78 -9.64 -29.11
CA THR A 73 0.70 -10.16 -28.24
C THR A 73 0.64 -9.38 -26.92
N ALA A 74 1.77 -8.89 -26.39
CA ALA A 74 1.79 -8.03 -25.20
C ALA A 74 1.09 -6.68 -25.43
N LEU A 75 1.12 -6.13 -26.66
CA LEU A 75 0.35 -4.94 -27.02
C LEU A 75 -1.15 -5.23 -27.12
N GLU A 76 -1.51 -6.38 -27.67
CA GLU A 76 -2.92 -6.85 -27.73
C GLU A 76 -3.47 -7.09 -26.32
N PHE A 77 -2.68 -7.69 -25.43
CA PHE A 77 -3.01 -7.86 -24.02
C PHE A 77 -3.27 -6.54 -23.31
N LEU A 78 -2.48 -5.50 -23.57
CA LEU A 78 -2.77 -4.15 -23.08
C LEU A 78 -4.15 -3.67 -23.56
N GLY A 79 -4.45 -3.85 -24.86
CA GLY A 79 -5.75 -3.52 -25.44
C GLY A 79 -6.91 -4.28 -24.79
N TYR A 80 -6.70 -5.57 -24.52
CA TYR A 80 -7.64 -6.43 -23.79
C TYR A 80 -7.91 -5.87 -22.38
N LEU A 81 -6.87 -5.63 -21.58
CA LEU A 81 -7.00 -5.14 -20.21
C LEU A 81 -7.75 -3.80 -20.12
N ARG A 82 -7.64 -2.96 -21.14
CA ARG A 82 -8.34 -1.67 -21.22
C ARG A 82 -9.85 -1.81 -21.40
N ARG A 83 -10.32 -2.99 -21.85
CA ARG A 83 -11.75 -3.31 -22.05
C ARG A 83 -12.34 -4.20 -20.96
N VAL A 84 -11.50 -4.77 -20.08
CA VAL A 84 -11.96 -5.63 -18.98
C VAL A 84 -12.78 -4.85 -17.96
N PRO A 85 -14.02 -5.30 -17.64
CA PRO A 85 -14.84 -4.68 -16.61
C PRO A 85 -14.25 -4.84 -15.20
N SER A 86 -14.35 -3.79 -14.40
CA SER A 86 -13.95 -3.84 -13.00
C SER A 86 -15.04 -4.53 -12.16
N LYS A 87 -14.68 -5.58 -11.43
CA LYS A 87 -15.59 -6.27 -10.49
C LYS A 87 -15.87 -5.49 -9.20
N ARG A 88 -15.34 -4.26 -9.06
CA ARG A 88 -15.59 -3.41 -7.87
C ARG A 88 -16.94 -2.71 -8.01
N PRO A 89 -17.86 -2.87 -7.04
CA PRO A 89 -19.17 -2.21 -7.11
C PRO A 89 -19.03 -0.69 -7.17
N ALA A 90 -19.79 -0.05 -8.08
CA ALA A 90 -19.80 1.40 -8.30
C ALA A 90 -20.25 2.18 -7.07
N GLN A 91 -21.13 1.60 -6.25
CA GLN A 91 -21.70 2.23 -5.03
C GLN A 91 -20.68 2.68 -3.97
N ARG A 92 -19.42 2.20 -4.02
CA ARG A 92 -18.39 2.64 -3.05
C ARG A 92 -17.87 4.06 -3.26
N LEU A 93 -18.27 4.77 -4.31
CA LEU A 93 -17.68 6.05 -4.71
C LEU A 93 -18.68 7.21 -4.76
N GLY A 94 -19.96 7.00 -4.43
CA GLY A 94 -20.98 8.07 -4.50
C GLY A 94 -21.20 8.66 -5.90
N LEU A 95 -20.65 8.03 -6.96
CA LEU A 95 -20.78 8.47 -8.34
C LEU A 95 -21.78 7.57 -9.03
N THR A 96 -22.99 8.06 -9.24
CA THR A 96 -23.95 7.49 -10.18
C THR A 96 -23.45 7.82 -11.59
N VAL A 97 -22.62 6.96 -12.17
CA VAL A 97 -22.27 7.07 -13.59
C VAL A 97 -23.44 6.46 -14.38
N ALA A 98 -24.21 7.30 -15.01
CA ALA A 98 -25.26 6.92 -15.94
C ALA A 98 -24.65 6.42 -17.28
N THR A 99 -23.85 5.35 -17.23
CA THR A 99 -23.40 4.62 -18.41
C THR A 99 -23.68 3.14 -18.19
N GLU A 100 -24.46 2.56 -19.06
CA GLU A 100 -24.77 1.11 -19.11
C GLU A 100 -23.51 0.24 -19.28
N GLN A 101 -22.38 0.83 -19.63
CA GLN A 101 -21.07 0.14 -19.68
C GLN A 101 -20.44 0.14 -18.30
N GLY A 102 -20.30 -1.07 -17.73
CA GLY A 102 -19.63 -1.29 -16.44
C GLY A 102 -18.25 -0.61 -16.38
N ARG A 103 -17.86 -0.13 -15.19
CA ARG A 103 -16.58 0.55 -14.97
C ARG A 103 -15.41 -0.37 -15.36
N LEU A 104 -14.55 0.08 -16.24
CA LEU A 104 -13.35 -0.63 -16.69
C LEU A 104 -12.25 -0.65 -15.62
N LEU A 105 -11.24 -1.50 -15.78
CA LEU A 105 -10.06 -1.52 -14.94
C LEU A 105 -9.37 -0.14 -14.95
N SER A 106 -8.97 0.32 -13.76
CA SER A 106 -8.22 1.59 -13.65
C SER A 106 -6.84 1.45 -14.28
N ALA A 107 -6.30 2.55 -14.81
CA ALA A 107 -4.94 2.59 -15.37
C ALA A 107 -3.88 2.04 -14.40
N ALA A 108 -4.00 2.33 -13.08
CA ALA A 108 -3.12 1.78 -12.05
C ALA A 108 -3.25 0.26 -11.91
N THR A 109 -4.47 -0.29 -12.02
CA THR A 109 -4.69 -1.74 -12.01
C THR A 109 -4.06 -2.39 -13.23
N VAL A 110 -4.30 -1.83 -14.43
CA VAL A 110 -3.69 -2.33 -15.67
C VAL A 110 -2.16 -2.31 -15.57
N GLN A 111 -1.55 -1.19 -15.10
CA GLN A 111 -0.10 -1.10 -14.92
C GLN A 111 0.44 -2.15 -13.94
N ARG A 112 -0.31 -2.47 -12.87
CA ARG A 112 0.07 -3.51 -11.91
C ARG A 112 0.02 -4.90 -12.55
N ILE A 113 -1.02 -5.21 -13.33
CA ILE A 113 -1.14 -6.48 -14.07
C ILE A 113 0.02 -6.64 -15.05
N LEU A 114 0.34 -5.60 -15.84
CA LEU A 114 1.49 -5.64 -16.76
C LEU A 114 2.82 -5.85 -16.01
N ALA A 115 2.94 -5.29 -14.79
CA ALA A 115 4.11 -5.51 -13.95
C ALA A 115 4.21 -6.95 -13.45
N ALA A 116 3.10 -7.55 -13.05
CA ALA A 116 3.03 -8.95 -12.63
C ALA A 116 3.36 -9.88 -13.80
N THR A 117 2.81 -9.62 -14.98
CA THR A 117 3.10 -10.35 -16.23
C THR A 117 4.59 -10.31 -16.56
N SER A 118 5.22 -9.12 -16.51
CA SER A 118 6.66 -9.00 -16.75
C SER A 118 7.48 -9.83 -15.75
N SER A 119 7.11 -9.81 -14.46
CA SER A 119 7.82 -10.59 -13.43
C SER A 119 7.63 -12.09 -13.61
N PHE A 120 6.46 -12.51 -14.09
CA PHE A 120 6.20 -13.90 -14.44
C PHE A 120 7.11 -14.38 -15.57
N PHE A 121 7.23 -13.61 -16.65
CA PHE A 121 8.09 -13.97 -17.78
C PHE A 121 9.59 -13.90 -17.42
N ASP A 122 10.02 -12.96 -16.56
CA ASP A 122 11.40 -12.96 -16.03
C ASP A 122 11.71 -14.28 -15.31
N TRP A 123 10.78 -14.77 -14.49
CA TRP A 123 10.89 -16.06 -13.82
C TRP A 123 10.81 -17.24 -14.80
N ALA A 124 9.87 -17.21 -15.74
CA ALA A 124 9.67 -18.28 -16.70
C ALA A 124 10.90 -18.50 -17.59
N ILE A 125 11.62 -17.44 -17.94
CA ILE A 125 12.90 -17.51 -18.65
C ILE A 125 13.96 -18.15 -17.76
N ALA A 126 14.11 -17.67 -16.52
CA ALA A 126 15.08 -18.21 -15.57
C ALA A 126 14.81 -19.67 -15.18
N ALA A 127 13.55 -20.10 -15.22
CA ALA A 127 13.12 -21.48 -14.97
C ALA A 127 13.06 -22.35 -16.24
N GLU A 128 13.53 -21.85 -17.37
CA GLU A 128 13.52 -22.54 -18.69
C GLU A 128 12.12 -22.99 -19.13
N GLN A 129 11.08 -22.29 -18.68
CA GLN A 129 9.67 -22.55 -19.01
C GLN A 129 9.18 -21.73 -20.22
N TYR A 130 9.97 -20.73 -20.64
CA TYR A 130 9.66 -19.84 -21.76
C TYR A 130 10.79 -19.87 -22.78
N THR A 131 10.50 -20.34 -23.98
CA THR A 131 11.51 -20.71 -24.99
C THR A 131 12.08 -19.52 -25.78
N ALA A 132 11.43 -18.35 -25.74
CA ALA A 132 11.88 -17.21 -26.54
C ALA A 132 13.14 -16.50 -26.03
N GLY A 133 13.63 -16.83 -24.81
CA GLY A 133 14.87 -16.27 -24.26
C GLY A 133 14.79 -14.81 -23.79
N GLU A 134 13.84 -14.02 -24.29
CA GLU A 134 13.65 -12.61 -23.91
C GLU A 134 12.25 -12.36 -23.36
N ASN A 135 12.17 -11.45 -22.36
CA ASN A 135 10.89 -11.08 -21.76
C ASN A 135 10.01 -10.34 -22.79
N PRO A 136 8.81 -10.86 -23.12
CA PRO A 136 7.94 -10.27 -24.15
C PRO A 136 7.44 -8.87 -23.76
N MET A 137 7.46 -8.50 -22.46
CA MET A 137 7.11 -7.17 -21.99
C MET A 137 8.20 -6.12 -22.27
N GLN A 138 9.33 -6.51 -22.78
CA GLN A 138 10.52 -5.73 -23.14
C GLN A 138 10.79 -4.53 -22.21
N ARG A 139 12.04 -4.36 -21.86
CA ARG A 139 12.51 -3.19 -21.11
C ARG A 139 13.52 -2.44 -21.98
N LYS A 140 13.29 -1.15 -22.16
CA LYS A 140 14.22 -0.27 -22.90
C LYS A 140 14.79 0.78 -21.95
N ILE A 141 16.02 1.20 -22.24
CA ILE A 141 16.63 2.34 -21.53
C ILE A 141 15.80 3.58 -21.82
N ASP A 142 15.39 4.30 -20.77
CA ASP A 142 14.72 5.59 -20.93
C ASP A 142 15.74 6.71 -21.13
N HIS A 143 16.09 6.94 -22.37
CA HIS A 143 17.05 7.99 -22.74
C HIS A 143 16.59 9.40 -22.33
N ALA A 144 15.29 9.62 -22.13
CA ALA A 144 14.78 10.92 -21.66
C ALA A 144 15.15 11.18 -20.20
N LEU A 145 15.13 10.14 -19.35
CA LEU A 145 15.59 10.21 -17.96
C LEU A 145 17.12 10.22 -17.84
N GLY A 146 17.83 9.64 -18.81
CA GLY A 146 19.30 9.66 -18.88
C GLY A 146 19.88 11.03 -19.29
N ARG A 147 19.06 11.93 -19.82
CA ARG A 147 19.47 13.28 -20.27
C ARG A 147 19.47 14.33 -19.16
N VAL A 148 19.09 14.00 -17.93
CA VAL A 148 19.17 14.93 -16.81
C VAL A 148 20.65 15.20 -16.53
N PRO A 149 21.17 16.44 -16.70
CA PRO A 149 22.56 16.75 -16.41
C PRO A 149 22.96 16.34 -15.00
N GLU A 150 24.19 15.85 -14.80
CA GLU A 150 24.69 15.36 -13.50
C GLU A 150 24.49 16.37 -12.36
N ARG A 151 24.62 17.68 -12.66
CA ARG A 151 24.38 18.79 -11.73
C ARG A 151 22.95 18.88 -11.19
N HIS A 152 21.98 18.26 -11.87
CA HIS A 152 20.57 18.22 -11.47
C HIS A 152 20.15 16.82 -10.99
N GLN A 153 21.07 15.87 -10.95
CA GLN A 153 20.82 14.56 -10.35
C GLN A 153 20.97 14.68 -8.84
N PRO A 154 20.07 14.06 -8.06
CA PRO A 154 20.26 13.98 -6.60
C PRO A 154 21.60 13.34 -6.29
N PHE A 155 22.32 13.86 -5.29
CA PHE A 155 23.65 13.37 -4.87
C PHE A 155 23.69 11.83 -4.66
N VAL A 156 22.59 11.23 -4.23
CA VAL A 156 22.44 9.77 -4.10
C VAL A 156 22.20 9.07 -5.43
N GLY A 157 21.72 9.78 -6.46
CA GLY A 157 21.48 9.23 -7.80
C GLY A 157 22.77 8.95 -8.58
N ALA A 158 23.85 9.67 -8.29
CA ALA A 158 25.16 9.41 -8.89
C ALA A 158 25.79 8.08 -8.43
N ALA A 159 25.40 7.56 -7.25
CA ALA A 159 25.85 6.26 -6.75
C ALA A 159 25.12 5.08 -7.41
N SER A 160 23.97 5.29 -8.03
CA SER A 160 23.24 4.29 -8.79
C SER A 160 23.61 4.40 -10.27
N ARG A 161 24.62 3.67 -10.70
CA ARG A 161 25.01 3.51 -12.11
C ARG A 161 23.96 2.74 -12.94
N GLN A 162 22.77 2.50 -12.39
CA GLN A 162 21.71 1.84 -13.12
C GLN A 162 21.04 2.83 -14.07
N GLN A 163 21.18 2.56 -15.36
CA GLN A 163 20.44 3.29 -16.38
C GLN A 163 18.93 3.16 -16.12
N PRO A 164 18.18 4.25 -16.22
CA PRO A 164 16.74 4.18 -16.00
C PRO A 164 16.09 3.30 -17.07
N ILE A 165 15.54 2.18 -16.64
CA ILE A 165 14.91 1.18 -17.50
C ILE A 165 13.40 1.40 -17.47
N ARG A 166 12.77 1.39 -18.64
CA ARG A 166 11.34 1.57 -18.83
C ARG A 166 10.74 0.40 -19.58
N ARG A 167 9.57 -0.07 -19.15
CA ARG A 167 8.82 -1.07 -19.93
C ARG A 167 8.26 -0.45 -21.21
N THR A 168 8.34 -1.19 -22.33
CA THR A 168 7.77 -0.76 -23.61
C THR A 168 6.25 -0.74 -23.54
N VAL A 169 5.65 -1.80 -22.99
CA VAL A 169 4.20 -1.91 -22.77
C VAL A 169 3.83 -1.33 -21.42
N ARG A 170 3.12 -0.20 -21.41
CA ARG A 170 2.74 0.53 -20.19
C ARG A 170 1.53 1.42 -20.42
N VAL A 171 0.88 1.79 -19.32
CA VAL A 171 -0.17 2.81 -19.31
C VAL A 171 0.39 4.10 -18.74
N TRP A 172 0.04 5.22 -19.34
CA TRP A 172 0.31 6.51 -18.73
C TRP A 172 -0.55 6.68 -17.48
N LEU A 173 0.09 6.97 -16.36
CA LEU A 173 -0.57 7.23 -15.07
C LEU A 173 -0.45 8.73 -14.76
N PRO A 174 -1.57 9.44 -14.61
CA PRO A 174 -1.51 10.79 -14.07
C PRO A 174 -0.95 10.72 -12.65
N LEU A 175 0.00 11.59 -12.34
CA LEU A 175 0.57 11.69 -11.01
C LEU A 175 -0.52 12.18 -10.04
N ARG A 176 -1.10 11.26 -9.27
CA ARG A 176 -2.02 11.60 -8.20
C ARG A 176 -1.21 11.84 -6.92
N LEU A 177 -1.22 13.07 -6.46
CA LEU A 177 -0.65 13.39 -5.16
C LEU A 177 -1.61 12.89 -4.06
N PRO A 178 -1.10 12.31 -2.98
CA PRO A 178 -1.89 12.08 -1.78
C PRO A 178 -2.43 13.42 -1.30
N ARG A 179 -3.72 13.46 -0.98
CA ARG A 179 -4.32 14.66 -0.37
C ARG A 179 -4.36 14.46 1.13
N PRO A 180 -3.79 15.37 1.92
CA PRO A 180 -4.00 15.40 3.36
C PRO A 180 -5.48 15.66 3.64
N MET A 181 -5.97 15.22 4.78
CA MET A 181 -7.29 15.60 5.28
C MET A 181 -7.23 17.05 5.78
N SER A 182 -8.31 17.82 5.55
CA SER A 182 -8.43 19.17 6.11
C SER A 182 -8.53 19.15 7.65
N GLY A 183 -8.21 20.26 8.30
CA GLY A 183 -8.38 20.40 9.75
C GLY A 183 -9.82 20.11 10.19
N GLU A 184 -10.80 20.65 9.46
CA GLU A 184 -12.23 20.43 9.70
C GLU A 184 -12.63 18.95 9.62
N ASP A 185 -12.13 18.24 8.59
CA ASP A 185 -12.39 16.80 8.45
C ASP A 185 -11.79 16.00 9.60
N ILE A 186 -10.60 16.40 10.09
CA ILE A 186 -9.92 15.75 11.22
C ILE A 186 -10.70 15.99 12.50
N GLU A 187 -11.12 17.22 12.77
CA GLU A 187 -11.91 17.56 13.95
C GLU A 187 -13.25 16.84 13.95
N ALA A 188 -13.95 16.84 12.82
CA ALA A 188 -15.20 16.08 12.66
C ALA A 188 -15.00 14.59 12.88
N LEU A 189 -13.90 14.01 12.33
CA LEU A 189 -13.55 12.62 12.52
C LEU A 189 -13.29 12.32 14.01
N LEU A 190 -12.42 13.09 14.67
CA LEU A 190 -12.07 12.88 16.09
C LEU A 190 -13.29 13.03 16.99
N GLY A 191 -14.11 14.04 16.79
CA GLY A 191 -15.36 14.26 17.53
C GLY A 191 -16.41 13.16 17.34
N SER A 192 -16.34 12.43 16.24
CA SER A 192 -17.26 11.32 15.96
C SER A 192 -16.83 9.99 16.61
N LEU A 193 -15.61 9.88 17.13
CA LEU A 193 -15.08 8.63 17.69
C LEU A 193 -15.70 8.35 19.06
N THR A 194 -16.37 7.19 19.19
CA THR A 194 -17.11 6.82 20.39
C THR A 194 -16.36 5.80 21.27
N THR A 195 -15.30 5.18 20.76
CA THR A 195 -14.49 4.18 21.48
C THR A 195 -13.09 4.68 21.70
N LEU A 196 -12.50 4.39 22.86
CA LEU A 196 -11.11 4.72 23.17
C LEU A 196 -10.13 4.00 22.21
N ARG A 197 -10.49 2.79 21.79
CA ARG A 197 -9.74 2.03 20.78
C ARG A 197 -9.60 2.80 19.47
N ASP A 198 -10.73 3.23 18.90
CA ASP A 198 -10.73 3.88 17.59
C ASP A 198 -10.01 5.24 17.66
N LEU A 199 -10.17 5.96 18.79
CA LEU A 199 -9.43 7.20 19.06
C LEU A 199 -7.91 6.95 19.09
N ALA A 200 -7.46 5.96 19.86
CA ALA A 200 -6.05 5.61 19.95
C ALA A 200 -5.46 5.21 18.58
N ILE A 201 -6.20 4.41 17.79
CA ILE A 201 -5.79 4.02 16.44
C ILE A 201 -5.64 5.24 15.52
N VAL A 202 -6.61 6.15 15.52
CA VAL A 202 -6.59 7.34 14.67
C VAL A 202 -5.45 8.27 15.08
N LEU A 203 -5.25 8.52 16.37
CA LEU A 203 -4.16 9.38 16.86
C LEU A 203 -2.78 8.79 16.58
N LEU A 204 -2.57 7.49 16.72
CA LEU A 204 -1.29 6.87 16.34
C LEU A 204 -0.97 7.05 14.85
N MET A 205 -1.98 7.07 13.99
CA MET A 205 -1.79 7.35 12.56
C MET A 205 -1.59 8.84 12.28
N LEU A 206 -2.32 9.71 12.98
CA LEU A 206 -2.30 11.14 12.76
C LEU A 206 -1.07 11.83 13.38
N ASP A 207 -0.77 11.53 14.66
CA ASP A 207 0.33 12.18 15.40
C ASP A 207 1.64 11.39 15.29
N GLY A 208 1.55 10.07 15.17
CA GLY A 208 2.70 9.17 15.01
C GLY A 208 3.10 8.91 13.57
N GLY A 209 2.23 9.20 12.60
CA GLY A 209 2.47 8.89 11.20
C GLY A 209 2.54 7.39 10.91
N LEU A 210 1.98 6.52 11.77
CA LEU A 210 2.04 5.09 11.60
C LEU A 210 1.14 4.62 10.45
N ARG A 211 1.57 3.55 9.77
CA ARG A 211 0.67 2.85 8.82
C ARG A 211 -0.40 2.06 9.60
N PRO A 212 -1.60 1.88 9.05
CA PRO A 212 -2.65 1.09 9.74
C PRO A 212 -2.18 -0.32 10.12
N GLY A 213 -1.37 -0.97 9.25
CA GLY A 213 -0.78 -2.28 9.56
C GLY A 213 0.26 -2.23 10.68
N GLU A 214 1.03 -1.15 10.79
CA GLU A 214 1.97 -0.94 11.88
C GLU A 214 1.23 -0.77 13.21
N VAL A 215 0.17 0.06 13.23
CA VAL A 215 -0.67 0.26 14.43
C VAL A 215 -1.24 -1.06 14.93
N LEU A 216 -1.78 -1.89 14.03
CA LEU A 216 -2.38 -3.17 14.41
C LEU A 216 -1.35 -4.20 14.92
N CYS A 217 -0.09 -4.08 14.50
CA CYS A 217 1.00 -4.93 14.95
C CYS A 217 1.71 -4.44 16.21
N VAL A 218 1.30 -3.30 16.81
CA VAL A 218 1.85 -2.84 18.09
C VAL A 218 1.45 -3.80 19.19
N GLN A 219 2.44 -4.21 20.00
CA GLN A 219 2.25 -5.00 21.21
C GLN A 219 2.42 -4.12 22.45
N LEU A 220 1.89 -4.57 23.60
CA LEU A 220 1.97 -3.84 24.86
C LEU A 220 3.42 -3.48 25.24
N ALA A 221 4.36 -4.41 25.02
CA ALA A 221 5.79 -4.22 25.28
C ALA A 221 6.48 -3.19 24.37
N ASP A 222 5.86 -2.80 23.25
CA ASP A 222 6.43 -1.81 22.34
C ASP A 222 6.18 -0.37 22.80
N ILE A 223 5.31 -0.15 23.80
CA ILE A 223 4.92 1.16 24.29
C ILE A 223 5.74 1.53 25.51
N SER A 224 6.46 2.63 25.44
CA SER A 224 7.18 3.19 26.55
C SER A 224 6.53 4.52 26.97
N TYR A 225 5.59 4.47 27.92
CA TYR A 225 4.87 5.65 28.39
C TYR A 225 5.80 6.71 28.99
N GLY A 226 6.72 6.29 29.86
CA GLY A 226 7.67 7.22 30.50
C GLY A 226 8.61 7.91 29.53
N ARG A 227 8.96 7.26 28.42
CA ARG A 227 9.78 7.83 27.35
C ARG A 227 8.97 8.46 26.22
N ARG A 228 7.67 8.43 26.29
CA ARG A 228 6.72 8.93 25.28
C ARG A 228 7.02 8.43 23.88
N ARG A 229 7.20 7.11 23.72
CA ARG A 229 7.56 6.50 22.42
C ARG A 229 6.91 5.15 22.18
N VAL A 230 6.80 4.81 20.92
CA VAL A 230 6.37 3.48 20.45
C VAL A 230 7.45 2.90 19.54
N MET A 231 7.83 1.65 19.79
CA MET A 231 8.74 0.89 18.95
C MET A 231 7.94 0.22 17.82
N ILE A 232 8.30 0.49 16.58
CA ILE A 232 7.69 -0.16 15.41
C ILE A 232 8.63 -1.26 14.94
N ARG A 233 8.22 -2.51 15.17
CA ARG A 233 8.95 -3.71 14.79
C ARG A 233 8.42 -4.31 13.50
N LYS A 234 9.29 -5.04 12.77
CA LYS A 234 8.83 -5.89 11.68
C LYS A 234 8.05 -7.07 12.29
N ARG A 235 6.79 -7.23 11.92
CA ARG A 235 5.93 -8.32 12.36
C ARG A 235 5.06 -8.83 11.22
N ASP A 236 4.98 -10.15 11.10
CA ASP A 236 4.14 -10.88 10.15
C ASP A 236 3.33 -12.01 10.84
N ASP A 237 3.44 -12.09 12.16
CA ASP A 237 2.81 -13.07 13.06
C ASP A 237 1.41 -12.69 13.55
N HIS A 238 0.83 -11.58 13.03
CA HIS A 238 -0.49 -11.13 13.46
C HIS A 238 -1.58 -12.13 13.02
N PRO A 239 -2.39 -12.69 13.95
CA PRO A 239 -3.33 -13.79 13.66
C PRO A 239 -4.39 -13.48 12.62
N ARG A 240 -4.68 -12.19 12.41
CA ARG A 240 -5.67 -11.71 11.43
C ARG A 240 -5.01 -11.12 10.19
N GLY A 241 -3.75 -11.50 9.90
CA GLY A 241 -3.02 -11.17 8.69
C GLY A 241 -2.63 -9.70 8.53
N ALA A 242 -2.70 -8.87 9.59
CA ALA A 242 -2.09 -7.55 9.57
C ALA A 242 -0.56 -7.70 9.54
N ARG A 243 0.14 -6.74 8.92
CA ARG A 243 1.59 -6.79 8.77
C ARG A 243 2.21 -5.42 8.96
N ALA A 244 3.22 -5.36 9.79
CA ALA A 244 4.13 -4.23 9.86
C ALA A 244 5.20 -4.39 8.77
N LYS A 245 4.97 -3.81 7.58
CA LYS A 245 5.91 -3.85 6.44
C LYS A 245 7.13 -2.94 6.66
N ALA A 246 7.58 -2.79 7.90
CA ALA A 246 8.78 -2.03 8.20
C ALA A 246 10.01 -2.80 7.70
N ARG A 247 10.87 -2.17 6.88
CA ARG A 247 12.16 -2.76 6.50
C ARG A 247 13.13 -2.78 7.67
N HIS A 248 13.05 -1.76 8.54
CA HIS A 248 13.87 -1.60 9.74
C HIS A 248 12.98 -1.24 10.91
N GLU A 249 13.35 -1.70 12.08
CA GLU A 249 12.76 -1.26 13.33
C GLU A 249 13.03 0.23 13.53
N ARG A 250 12.07 0.94 14.07
CA ARG A 250 12.21 2.37 14.37
C ARG A 250 11.43 2.76 15.61
N VAL A 251 11.95 3.77 16.28
CA VAL A 251 11.25 4.44 17.37
C VAL A 251 10.44 5.61 16.80
N VAL A 252 9.22 5.77 17.26
CA VAL A 252 8.38 6.93 17.01
C VAL A 252 8.12 7.64 18.34
N ASP A 253 8.71 8.82 18.49
CA ASP A 253 8.47 9.67 19.66
C ASP A 253 7.12 10.39 19.50
N LEU A 254 6.32 10.39 20.57
CA LEU A 254 4.97 10.95 20.66
C LEU A 254 4.94 11.97 21.79
N HIS A 255 5.39 13.19 21.51
CA HIS A 255 5.50 14.25 22.54
C HIS A 255 4.14 14.85 22.90
N ASP A 256 3.17 14.86 21.98
CA ASP A 256 1.80 15.21 22.32
C ASP A 256 1.22 14.14 23.27
N PRO A 257 0.85 14.53 24.50
CA PRO A 257 0.37 13.57 25.49
C PRO A 257 -0.93 12.89 25.11
N ARG A 258 -1.77 13.54 24.28
CA ARG A 258 -3.10 13.05 23.90
C ARG A 258 -3.08 11.65 23.27
N THR A 259 -2.06 11.36 22.47
CA THR A 259 -1.97 10.06 21.76
C THR A 259 -1.68 8.92 22.72
N LEU A 260 -0.66 9.07 23.58
CA LEU A 260 -0.35 8.03 24.56
C LEU A 260 -1.38 7.95 25.68
N ASP A 261 -2.01 9.07 26.05
CA ASP A 261 -3.14 9.05 26.98
C ASP A 261 -4.32 8.26 26.39
N ALA A 262 -4.68 8.49 25.13
CA ALA A 262 -5.74 7.71 24.48
C ALA A 262 -5.40 6.20 24.43
N VAL A 263 -4.15 5.84 24.13
CA VAL A 263 -3.71 4.43 24.16
C VAL A 263 -3.78 3.86 25.56
N ASN A 264 -3.30 4.59 26.56
CA ASN A 264 -3.33 4.15 27.97
C ASN A 264 -4.76 3.97 28.48
N ARG A 265 -5.64 4.94 28.21
CA ARG A 265 -7.06 4.86 28.60
C ARG A 265 -7.76 3.67 27.93
N TYR A 266 -7.45 3.42 26.64
CA TYR A 266 -7.97 2.24 25.95
C TYR A 266 -7.50 0.95 26.65
N VAL A 267 -6.21 0.83 26.94
CA VAL A 267 -5.64 -0.37 27.60
C VAL A 267 -6.23 -0.61 28.98
N LEU A 268 -6.45 0.45 29.76
CA LEU A 268 -6.93 0.35 31.13
C LEU A 268 -8.46 0.15 31.23
N HIS A 269 -9.24 0.73 30.31
CA HIS A 269 -10.69 0.84 30.50
C HIS A 269 -11.53 0.12 29.44
N GLU A 270 -10.99 -0.19 28.27
CA GLU A 270 -11.79 -0.76 27.17
C GLU A 270 -11.20 -2.08 26.63
N ARG A 271 -9.87 -2.26 26.71
CA ARG A 271 -9.26 -3.51 26.27
C ARG A 271 -9.69 -4.67 27.18
N PRO A 272 -10.20 -5.80 26.64
CA PRO A 272 -10.56 -6.96 27.45
C PRO A 272 -9.40 -7.44 28.32
N LEU A 273 -9.62 -7.52 29.63
CA LEU A 273 -8.59 -7.89 30.61
C LEU A 273 -8.20 -9.37 30.52
N ASP A 274 -9.11 -10.21 30.06
CA ASP A 274 -8.94 -11.65 29.88
C ASP A 274 -8.37 -12.03 28.50
N ALA A 275 -7.88 -11.05 27.72
CA ALA A 275 -7.28 -11.33 26.42
C ALA A 275 -5.86 -11.87 26.58
N ASP A 276 -5.66 -13.12 26.17
CA ASP A 276 -4.36 -13.79 26.10
C ASP A 276 -3.67 -13.49 24.77
N THR A 277 -3.30 -12.24 24.58
CA THR A 277 -2.56 -11.78 23.40
C THR A 277 -1.74 -10.52 23.71
N PRO A 278 -0.50 -10.41 23.21
CA PRO A 278 0.32 -9.23 23.41
C PRO A 278 -0.14 -8.03 22.58
N PHE A 279 -0.95 -8.21 21.52
CA PHE A 279 -1.40 -7.14 20.67
C PHE A 279 -2.27 -6.13 21.42
N VAL A 280 -2.01 -4.85 21.16
CA VAL A 280 -2.73 -3.77 21.84
C VAL A 280 -4.17 -3.71 21.38
N PHE A 281 -4.44 -3.69 20.10
CA PHE A 281 -5.76 -3.41 19.53
C PHE A 281 -6.57 -4.68 19.25
N LEU A 282 -7.66 -4.83 19.97
CA LEU A 282 -8.54 -6.00 19.91
C LEU A 282 -9.91 -5.63 19.30
N VAL A 283 -10.69 -6.65 18.96
CA VAL A 283 -12.04 -6.46 18.43
C VAL A 283 -12.93 -5.74 19.45
N GLY A 284 -12.85 -6.12 20.71
CA GLY A 284 -13.65 -5.52 21.79
C GLY A 284 -15.15 -5.86 21.72
N GLY A 285 -15.92 -5.18 22.56
CA GLY A 285 -17.35 -5.42 22.69
C GLY A 285 -17.69 -6.73 23.43
N THR A 286 -18.89 -7.27 23.22
CA THR A 286 -19.41 -8.44 23.94
C THR A 286 -19.41 -9.74 23.13
N GLY A 287 -19.00 -9.70 21.87
CA GLY A 287 -19.03 -10.88 20.98
C GLY A 287 -17.94 -11.91 21.30
N ALA A 288 -18.10 -13.14 20.80
CA ALA A 288 -17.16 -14.25 20.99
C ALA A 288 -15.72 -13.93 20.56
N ARG A 289 -15.53 -13.01 19.63
CA ARG A 289 -14.19 -12.60 19.12
C ARG A 289 -13.61 -11.36 19.80
N ARG A 290 -14.16 -10.94 20.95
CA ARG A 290 -13.78 -9.69 21.62
C ARG A 290 -12.30 -9.61 21.99
N CYS A 291 -11.68 -10.74 22.32
CA CYS A 291 -10.26 -10.86 22.68
C CYS A 291 -9.34 -11.09 21.48
N GLU A 292 -9.88 -11.25 20.25
CA GLU A 292 -9.05 -11.42 19.07
C GLU A 292 -8.42 -10.09 18.62
N PRO A 293 -7.18 -10.13 18.10
CA PRO A 293 -6.57 -8.96 17.49
C PRO A 293 -7.40 -8.38 16.33
N LEU A 294 -7.44 -7.06 16.24
CA LEU A 294 -8.25 -6.33 15.26
C LEU A 294 -7.67 -6.49 13.85
N SER A 295 -8.50 -6.82 12.87
CA SER A 295 -8.04 -6.99 11.49
C SER A 295 -7.92 -5.65 10.74
N TYR A 296 -7.01 -5.60 9.76
CA TYR A 296 -6.85 -4.44 8.85
C TYR A 296 -8.17 -4.05 8.17
N GLN A 297 -8.94 -5.04 7.72
CA GLN A 297 -10.22 -4.78 7.06
C GLN A 297 -11.28 -4.19 8.01
N ALA A 298 -11.23 -4.54 9.30
CA ALA A 298 -12.12 -3.96 10.29
C ALA A 298 -11.86 -2.46 10.46
N VAL A 299 -10.58 -2.06 10.56
CA VAL A 299 -10.17 -0.65 10.62
C VAL A 299 -10.63 0.10 9.36
N VAL A 300 -10.33 -0.42 8.16
CA VAL A 300 -10.72 0.24 6.90
C VAL A 300 -12.23 0.39 6.79
N ARG A 301 -13.00 -0.66 7.13
CA ARG A 301 -14.47 -0.60 7.09
C ARG A 301 -15.04 0.33 8.15
N GLY A 302 -14.49 0.31 9.37
CA GLY A 302 -14.89 1.21 10.45
C GLY A 302 -14.66 2.67 10.07
N PHE A 303 -13.47 2.99 9.58
CA PHE A 303 -13.11 4.31 9.11
C PHE A 303 -14.02 4.79 7.97
N ALA A 304 -14.23 3.96 6.95
CA ALA A 304 -15.10 4.30 5.82
C ALA A 304 -16.55 4.60 6.27
N ARG A 305 -17.14 3.72 7.10
CA ARG A 305 -18.50 3.93 7.63
C ARG A 305 -18.63 5.23 8.44
N ARG A 306 -17.58 5.61 9.15
CA ARG A 306 -17.56 6.85 9.92
C ARG A 306 -17.55 8.07 9.02
N LEU A 307 -16.69 8.09 8.00
CA LEU A 307 -16.67 9.15 7.00
C LEU A 307 -17.99 9.24 6.21
N ASP A 308 -18.64 8.09 5.93
CA ASP A 308 -19.97 8.05 5.31
C ASP A 308 -21.02 8.76 6.19
N ARG A 309 -21.02 8.47 7.50
CA ARG A 309 -21.96 9.12 8.45
C ARG A 309 -21.74 10.64 8.58
N LEU A 310 -20.50 11.06 8.45
CA LEU A 310 -20.13 12.48 8.47
C LEU A 310 -20.38 13.20 7.13
N GLY A 311 -20.72 12.46 6.07
CA GLY A 311 -20.89 13.01 4.73
C GLY A 311 -19.61 13.51 4.07
N ILE A 312 -18.42 13.17 4.62
CA ILE A 312 -17.13 13.67 4.15
C ILE A 312 -16.31 12.61 3.39
N ARG A 313 -16.90 11.47 3.08
CA ARG A 313 -16.19 10.39 2.41
C ARG A 313 -15.84 10.72 0.96
N THR A 314 -14.56 10.58 0.61
CA THR A 314 -14.05 10.66 -0.75
C THR A 314 -13.13 9.46 -1.03
N PRO A 315 -12.82 9.13 -2.31
CA PRO A 315 -11.99 7.97 -2.65
C PRO A 315 -10.56 8.01 -2.08
N ASP A 316 -10.03 9.19 -1.84
CA ASP A 316 -8.70 9.46 -1.30
C ASP A 316 -8.67 9.46 0.24
N LYS A 317 -9.80 9.72 0.91
CA LYS A 317 -9.91 9.67 2.37
C LYS A 317 -9.98 8.23 2.87
N THR A 318 -8.82 7.64 3.04
CA THR A 318 -8.61 6.29 3.60
C THR A 318 -7.82 6.41 4.91
N PRO A 319 -7.66 5.34 5.72
CA PRO A 319 -6.79 5.40 6.90
C PRO A 319 -5.35 5.87 6.58
N HIS A 320 -4.85 5.62 5.37
CA HIS A 320 -3.55 6.16 4.94
C HIS A 320 -3.53 7.68 4.80
N ALA A 321 -4.69 8.33 4.57
CA ALA A 321 -4.75 9.79 4.48
C ALA A 321 -4.32 10.46 5.80
N LEU A 322 -4.59 9.86 6.96
CA LEU A 322 -4.12 10.36 8.26
C LEU A 322 -2.59 10.44 8.33
N ARG A 323 -1.92 9.41 7.83
CA ARG A 323 -0.45 9.40 7.73
C ARG A 323 0.06 10.42 6.70
N HIS A 324 -0.67 10.63 5.60
CA HIS A 324 -0.33 11.68 4.64
C HIS A 324 -0.47 13.06 5.26
N THR A 325 -1.54 13.29 6.04
CA THR A 325 -1.73 14.51 6.81
C THR A 325 -0.58 14.75 7.80
N HIS A 326 -0.19 13.71 8.55
CA HIS A 326 0.99 13.79 9.42
C HIS A 326 2.26 14.18 8.64
N ALA A 327 2.51 13.52 7.52
CA ALA A 327 3.73 13.77 6.75
C ALA A 327 3.76 15.20 6.19
N THR A 328 2.64 15.70 5.68
CA THR A 328 2.50 17.07 5.18
C THR A 328 2.69 18.07 6.32
N ALA A 329 2.01 17.90 7.45
CA ALA A 329 2.15 18.80 8.61
C ALA A 329 3.60 18.84 9.16
N MET A 330 4.29 17.70 9.21
CA MET A 330 5.70 17.66 9.64
C MET A 330 6.62 18.36 8.64
N TRP A 331 6.37 18.20 7.35
CA TRP A 331 7.11 18.86 6.29
C TRP A 331 6.91 20.40 6.34
N GLU A 332 5.65 20.84 6.38
CA GLU A 332 5.28 22.26 6.51
C GLU A 332 5.81 22.88 7.80
N GLY A 333 5.90 22.09 8.89
CA GLY A 333 6.54 22.46 10.15
C GLY A 333 8.07 22.47 10.10
N GLY A 334 8.70 22.32 8.94
CA GLY A 334 10.16 22.44 8.74
C GLY A 334 10.97 21.19 9.05
N MET A 335 10.34 20.01 9.18
CA MET A 335 11.09 18.77 9.37
C MET A 335 11.89 18.42 8.11
N ARG A 336 13.20 18.23 8.25
CA ARG A 336 14.08 17.89 7.14
C ARG A 336 13.69 16.57 6.47
N GLU A 337 13.85 16.47 5.15
CA GLU A 337 13.45 15.31 4.34
C GLU A 337 13.95 13.98 4.90
N LEU A 338 15.25 13.87 5.23
CA LEU A 338 15.82 12.64 5.77
C LEU A 338 15.28 12.28 7.17
N ALA A 339 14.97 13.29 7.99
CA ALA A 339 14.35 13.08 9.29
C ALA A 339 12.91 12.55 9.14
N LEU A 340 12.15 13.14 8.23
CA LEU A 340 10.81 12.70 7.90
C LEU A 340 10.82 11.27 7.31
N GLN A 341 11.78 10.96 6.44
CA GLN A 341 11.99 9.61 5.89
C GLN A 341 12.19 8.58 7.01
N LYS A 342 13.11 8.87 7.93
CA LYS A 342 13.40 7.99 9.06
C LYS A 342 12.17 7.82 9.96
N ARG A 343 11.48 8.92 10.32
CA ARG A 343 10.27 8.90 11.13
C ARG A 343 9.17 8.05 10.51
N LEU A 344 8.91 8.22 9.23
CA LEU A 344 7.90 7.47 8.49
C LEU A 344 8.33 6.03 8.15
N GLY A 345 9.62 5.71 8.21
CA GLY A 345 10.15 4.41 7.78
C GLY A 345 9.93 4.16 6.29
N HIS A 346 10.26 5.14 5.44
CA HIS A 346 10.28 4.99 4.01
C HIS A 346 11.59 4.36 3.56
N ALA A 347 11.49 3.32 2.73
CA ALA A 347 12.66 2.62 2.22
C ALA A 347 13.36 3.35 1.06
N SER A 348 12.63 4.22 0.37
CA SER A 348 13.12 4.98 -0.79
C SER A 348 12.87 6.48 -0.57
N PRO A 349 13.85 7.34 -0.90
CA PRO A 349 13.67 8.80 -0.93
C PRO A 349 12.52 9.23 -1.85
N GLU A 350 12.27 8.51 -2.94
CA GLU A 350 11.18 8.80 -3.88
C GLU A 350 9.80 8.79 -3.20
N SER A 351 9.64 8.00 -2.15
CA SER A 351 8.39 7.96 -1.37
C SER A 351 8.11 9.25 -0.60
N ILE A 352 9.12 10.11 -0.40
CA ILE A 352 8.99 11.40 0.27
C ILE A 352 8.72 12.51 -0.72
N ARG A 353 9.24 12.42 -1.94
CA ARG A 353 9.00 13.43 -2.99
C ARG A 353 7.52 13.73 -3.21
N ILE A 354 6.64 12.85 -2.79
CA ILE A 354 5.19 13.06 -2.80
C ILE A 354 4.78 14.18 -1.83
N TYR A 355 5.52 14.37 -0.72
CA TYR A 355 5.25 15.35 0.33
C TYR A 355 6.12 16.61 0.22
N THR A 356 7.27 16.52 -0.49
CA THR A 356 8.26 17.60 -0.58
C THR A 356 8.00 18.55 -1.75
N ARG A 357 6.79 18.59 -2.29
CA ARG A 357 6.40 19.64 -3.21
C ARG A 357 6.15 20.91 -2.43
N VAL A 358 7.03 21.83 -2.64
CA VAL A 358 6.96 23.18 -2.07
C VAL A 358 5.84 23.94 -2.77
N SER A 359 4.94 24.57 -2.05
CA SER A 359 3.97 25.52 -2.63
C SER A 359 4.68 26.80 -3.05
N ASP A 360 4.07 27.57 -3.97
CA ASP A 360 4.67 28.83 -4.41
C ASP A 360 4.83 29.81 -3.24
N GLU A 361 3.92 29.76 -2.25
CA GLU A 361 4.01 30.55 -1.02
C GLU A 361 5.22 30.13 -0.17
N GLN A 362 5.50 28.82 -0.08
CA GLN A 362 6.67 28.31 0.65
C GLN A 362 7.98 28.69 -0.06
N VAL A 363 8.00 28.63 -1.40
CA VAL A 363 9.15 29.10 -2.18
C VAL A 363 9.46 30.56 -1.88
N LEU A 364 8.44 31.40 -1.82
CA LEU A 364 8.59 32.82 -1.50
C LEU A 364 9.09 33.01 -0.06
N ALA A 365 8.52 32.31 0.90
CA ALA A 365 8.93 32.38 2.32
C ALA A 365 10.38 31.94 2.53
N ASP A 366 10.79 30.84 1.88
CA ASP A 366 12.17 30.32 1.95
C ASP A 366 13.15 31.28 1.25
N TYR A 367 12.75 31.90 0.14
CA TYR A 367 13.55 32.91 -0.54
C TYR A 367 13.77 34.12 0.35
N ASP A 368 12.70 34.65 0.97
CA ASP A 368 12.79 35.79 1.89
C ASP A 368 13.65 35.47 3.12
N ALA A 369 13.55 34.25 3.66
CA ALA A 369 14.39 33.78 4.75
C ALA A 369 15.87 33.71 4.35
N ALA A 370 16.15 33.23 3.15
CA ALA A 370 17.52 33.15 2.60
C ALA A 370 18.12 34.56 2.37
N LEU A 371 17.31 35.52 1.93
CA LEU A 371 17.76 36.90 1.78
C LEU A 371 18.11 37.53 3.16
N ARG A 372 17.26 37.31 4.17
CA ARG A 372 17.53 37.81 5.53
C ARG A 372 18.78 37.21 6.15
N SER A 373 19.15 35.99 5.81
CA SER A 373 20.36 35.35 6.32
C SER A 373 21.66 35.83 5.66
N ARG A 374 21.55 36.61 4.56
CA ARG A 374 22.69 37.20 3.84
C ARG A 374 22.96 38.66 4.21
N ALA A 375 22.02 39.30 4.90
CA ALA A 375 22.15 40.65 5.46
C ALA A 375 22.69 40.60 6.87
#